data_c47fef83644a4901a3f5948fca9f8e77
#
_entry.id   c47fef83644a4901a3f5948fca9f8e77
#
_cell.length_a   1.000
_cell.length_b   1.000
_cell.length_c   1.000
_cell.angle_alpha   90.00
_cell.angle_beta   90.00
_cell.angle_gamma   90.00
#
_symmetry.space_group_name_H-M   'P 1'
#
loop_
_entity.id
_entity.type
_entity.pdbx_description
1 polymer ?
#
loop_
_entity_poly.entity_id
_entity_poly.type
_entity_poly.pdbx_seq_one_letter_code
_entity_poly.pdbx_strand_id
1 'polypeptide(L)'
;AGTYAMVKQGKLTVSANYNYNYNNSPRSYSDSYRESYNPSGENEKFLESASSSKSKGNFQYGNLEASYEIDTLRLLTVAFGMYGNNGKDDSGGNTILHGADFQDFAYRYRTDNHGKDSWYSINGNIDYQRTSRKNKERMITFSYKINSQPQTSDLYNTYLDIEFDENKPEVIDRLKLKNFHSDGKTNTMEQTFQVDYTTPIGKLHTVETGAKYIFRRNSSDNRLYDAPRGSEDYTYNEDRSSEYRHLNHIISAYAGYTLKYKDFTFKPGLRYEQTIQEVKYLVGPGENFSSDFSDLVPSVSLGIKLGKTQNLRGGYNMRIWRPGIWNLNPYFDNQNPMFINQGNPNLKSEKSHSFDLSYSSFTAKFNINLSLRHSFNNNGIERVSRLIDAEEGENFEGGHHAPKDALYSTYDNIGKSRETGLNFYLNWNASPKTRIYINGRGNYSDLKSPSQELHNYGWNASAYGGIQQTLPAKIRLSLNGGGSTPRISLQGRSSGYNYYSLGLSRSFMKEERLSLNVYCSNFFEKYRTYNSHTEGANFISRSSGKYPSRYYGFSISYRLGELKASVKKAARSI
;
A
#
# COMPACT_ATOMS: atom_id res chain seq x y z
N ALA A 1 -21.59 -3.60 -10.61
CA ALA A 1 -22.40 -4.82 -10.63
C ALA A 1 -21.58 -5.98 -10.09
N GLY A 2 -22.25 -6.92 -9.38
CA GLY A 2 -21.56 -8.09 -8.84
C GLY A 2 -22.49 -9.30 -8.76
N THR A 3 -21.87 -10.48 -8.80
CA THR A 3 -22.56 -11.76 -8.64
C THR A 3 -21.78 -12.68 -7.73
N TYR A 4 -22.50 -13.55 -7.03
CA TYR A 4 -21.94 -14.58 -6.17
C TYR A 4 -22.73 -15.86 -6.36
N ALA A 5 -22.05 -16.98 -6.47
CA ALA A 5 -22.63 -18.31 -6.54
C ALA A 5 -21.89 -19.29 -5.62
N MET A 6 -22.62 -20.19 -4.99
CA MET A 6 -22.04 -21.30 -4.23
C MET A 6 -22.87 -22.56 -4.48
N VAL A 7 -22.15 -23.67 -4.70
CA VAL A 7 -22.73 -24.98 -4.92
C VAL A 7 -21.99 -26.00 -4.06
N LYS A 8 -22.74 -26.92 -3.43
CA LYS A 8 -22.19 -28.10 -2.76
C LYS A 8 -22.82 -29.35 -3.37
N GLN A 9 -21.97 -30.26 -3.86
CA GLN A 9 -22.37 -31.55 -4.38
C GLN A 9 -21.50 -32.64 -3.76
N GLY A 10 -22.08 -33.43 -2.86
CA GLY A 10 -21.36 -34.45 -2.13
C GLY A 10 -20.19 -33.87 -1.34
N LYS A 11 -18.98 -34.27 -1.71
CA LYS A 11 -17.71 -33.86 -1.08
C LYS A 11 -17.12 -32.58 -1.64
N LEU A 12 -17.65 -32.07 -2.74
CA LEU A 12 -17.18 -30.87 -3.42
C LEU A 12 -18.03 -29.67 -3.01
N THR A 13 -17.37 -28.59 -2.60
CA THR A 13 -17.99 -27.27 -2.39
C THR A 13 -17.24 -26.27 -3.25
N VAL A 14 -17.95 -25.50 -4.05
CA VAL A 14 -17.41 -24.47 -4.93
C VAL A 14 -18.12 -23.16 -4.66
N SER A 15 -17.37 -22.08 -4.58
CA SER A 15 -17.91 -20.71 -4.56
C SER A 15 -17.21 -19.86 -5.61
N ALA A 16 -17.97 -18.97 -6.23
CA ALA A 16 -17.47 -18.02 -7.20
C ALA A 16 -18.11 -16.66 -6.97
N ASN A 17 -17.32 -15.61 -7.10
CA ASN A 17 -17.84 -14.25 -7.14
C ASN A 17 -17.16 -13.45 -8.25
N TYR A 18 -17.85 -12.46 -8.76
CA TYR A 18 -17.31 -11.51 -9.70
C TYR A 18 -17.96 -10.15 -9.48
N ASN A 19 -17.15 -9.11 -9.52
CA ASN A 19 -17.58 -7.72 -9.39
C ASN A 19 -16.93 -6.87 -10.47
N TYR A 20 -17.74 -6.03 -11.07
CA TYR A 20 -17.32 -5.02 -12.03
C TYR A 20 -17.75 -3.64 -11.55
N ASN A 21 -16.84 -2.70 -11.54
CA ASN A 21 -17.09 -1.31 -11.18
C ASN A 21 -16.49 -0.40 -12.25
N TYR A 22 -17.30 0.48 -12.81
CA TYR A 22 -16.85 1.56 -13.70
C TYR A 22 -16.83 2.86 -12.91
N ASN A 23 -15.73 3.58 -13.01
CA ASN A 23 -15.53 4.88 -12.40
C ASN A 23 -15.24 5.94 -13.46
N ASN A 24 -15.89 7.10 -13.31
CA ASN A 24 -15.61 8.32 -14.08
C ASN A 24 -15.62 9.46 -13.07
N SER A 25 -14.43 9.72 -12.52
CA SER A 25 -14.26 10.69 -11.43
C SER A 25 -14.39 12.12 -11.96
N PRO A 26 -15.03 13.03 -11.21
CA PRO A 26 -14.88 14.45 -11.46
C PRO A 26 -13.40 14.87 -11.39
N ARG A 27 -13.06 16.00 -12.00
CA ARG A 27 -11.70 16.51 -12.04
C ARG A 27 -11.18 16.80 -10.63
N SER A 28 -9.95 16.38 -10.35
CA SER A 28 -9.16 16.75 -9.17
C SER A 28 -8.20 17.89 -9.51
N TYR A 29 -7.75 18.62 -8.50
CA TYR A 29 -6.85 19.76 -8.64
C TYR A 29 -5.73 19.63 -7.62
N SER A 30 -4.53 20.07 -7.99
CA SER A 30 -3.38 20.12 -7.10
C SER A 30 -2.59 21.39 -7.34
N ASP A 31 -2.28 22.07 -6.27
CA ASP A 31 -1.43 23.26 -6.24
C ASP A 31 -0.20 22.92 -5.40
N SER A 32 0.99 23.29 -5.84
CA SER A 32 2.21 23.18 -5.06
C SER A 32 3.01 24.46 -5.13
N TYR A 33 3.69 24.76 -4.04
CA TYR A 33 4.53 25.91 -3.85
C TYR A 33 5.80 25.48 -3.15
N ARG A 34 6.97 25.83 -3.69
CA ARG A 34 8.27 25.53 -3.11
C ARG A 34 9.12 26.78 -3.04
N GLU A 35 9.61 27.08 -1.85
CA GLU A 35 10.63 28.08 -1.57
C GLU A 35 11.99 27.38 -1.52
N SER A 36 12.99 27.96 -2.16
CA SER A 36 14.39 27.56 -2.03
C SER A 36 15.22 28.63 -1.35
N TYR A 37 16.18 28.21 -0.56
CA TYR A 37 17.04 29.07 0.24
C TYR A 37 18.50 28.90 -0.19
N ASN A 38 19.23 30.02 -0.22
CA ASN A 38 20.66 30.01 -0.38
C ASN A 38 21.36 29.52 0.91
N PRO A 39 22.69 29.25 0.90
CA PRO A 39 23.41 28.83 2.11
C PRO A 39 23.36 29.82 3.28
N SER A 40 23.05 31.09 3.02
CA SER A 40 22.85 32.13 4.05
C SER A 40 21.45 32.11 4.67
N GLY A 41 20.54 31.26 4.17
CA GLY A 41 19.17 31.14 4.66
C GLY A 41 18.19 32.19 4.11
N GLU A 42 18.58 32.94 3.05
CA GLU A 42 17.71 33.88 2.37
C GLU A 42 16.95 33.19 1.25
N ASN A 43 15.71 33.66 0.98
CA ASN A 43 14.90 33.15 -0.13
C ASN A 43 15.58 33.47 -1.46
N GLU A 44 15.77 32.45 -2.30
CA GLU A 44 16.41 32.60 -3.60
C GLU A 44 15.42 32.48 -4.75
N LYS A 45 14.50 31.52 -4.68
CA LYS A 45 13.54 31.25 -5.75
C LYS A 45 12.24 30.66 -5.23
N PHE A 46 11.20 30.81 -6.04
CA PHE A 46 9.86 30.28 -5.78
C PHE A 46 9.36 29.49 -6.99
N LEU A 47 9.07 28.21 -6.80
CA LEU A 47 8.44 27.38 -7.82
C LEU A 47 6.97 27.17 -7.50
N GLU A 48 6.10 27.60 -8.41
CA GLU A 48 4.68 27.33 -8.35
C GLU A 48 4.29 26.29 -9.40
N SER A 49 3.40 25.38 -9.02
CA SER A 49 2.81 24.43 -9.96
C SER A 49 1.35 24.23 -9.63
N ALA A 50 0.50 24.35 -10.65
CA ALA A 50 -0.93 24.09 -10.55
C ALA A 50 -1.33 23.07 -11.61
N SER A 51 -2.01 22.01 -11.21
CA SER A 51 -2.41 20.94 -12.10
C SER A 51 -3.85 20.49 -11.87
N SER A 52 -4.41 19.85 -12.87
CA SER A 52 -5.70 19.19 -12.77
C SER A 52 -5.67 17.86 -13.50
N SER A 53 -6.39 16.88 -12.97
CA SER A 53 -6.45 15.53 -13.54
C SER A 53 -7.89 15.04 -13.57
N LYS A 54 -8.24 14.27 -14.61
CA LYS A 54 -9.51 13.59 -14.76
C LYS A 54 -9.25 12.12 -15.12
N SER A 55 -9.71 11.23 -14.27
CA SER A 55 -9.52 9.80 -14.42
C SER A 55 -10.84 9.09 -14.68
N LYS A 56 -10.81 8.12 -15.60
CA LYS A 56 -11.91 7.19 -15.85
C LYS A 56 -11.37 5.79 -16.08
N GLY A 57 -12.11 4.78 -15.61
CA GLY A 57 -11.66 3.41 -15.77
C GLY A 57 -12.63 2.40 -15.23
N ASN A 58 -12.22 1.15 -15.23
CA ASN A 58 -12.98 0.07 -14.61
C ASN A 58 -12.11 -0.74 -13.67
N PHE A 59 -12.72 -1.17 -12.58
CA PHE A 59 -12.12 -2.10 -11.63
C PHE A 59 -12.90 -3.41 -11.67
N GLN A 60 -12.17 -4.52 -11.75
CA GLN A 60 -12.72 -5.86 -11.77
C GLN A 60 -12.14 -6.69 -10.64
N TYR A 61 -12.98 -7.50 -10.03
CA TYR A 61 -12.60 -8.43 -8.97
C TYR A 61 -13.34 -9.75 -9.18
N GLY A 62 -12.63 -10.85 -9.24
CA GLY A 62 -13.18 -12.20 -9.35
C GLY A 62 -12.46 -13.16 -8.42
N ASN A 63 -13.20 -14.09 -7.82
CA ASN A 63 -12.65 -15.13 -6.97
C ASN A 63 -13.41 -16.43 -7.17
N LEU A 64 -12.69 -17.54 -7.30
CA LEU A 64 -13.17 -18.91 -7.35
C LEU A 64 -12.49 -19.72 -6.26
N GLU A 65 -13.26 -20.31 -5.38
CA GLU A 65 -12.74 -21.20 -4.33
C GLU A 65 -13.43 -22.57 -4.42
N ALA A 66 -12.66 -23.61 -4.28
CA ALA A 66 -13.17 -24.98 -4.23
C ALA A 66 -12.53 -25.75 -3.07
N SER A 67 -13.30 -26.58 -2.41
CA SER A 67 -12.82 -27.57 -1.44
C SER A 67 -13.38 -28.94 -1.75
N TYR A 68 -12.50 -29.94 -1.78
CA TYR A 68 -12.85 -31.33 -2.01
C TYR A 68 -12.41 -32.19 -0.81
N GLU A 69 -13.40 -32.70 -0.08
CA GLU A 69 -13.19 -33.61 1.03
C GLU A 69 -12.97 -35.02 0.50
N ILE A 70 -11.71 -35.37 0.19
CA ILE A 70 -11.35 -36.70 -0.35
C ILE A 70 -11.90 -37.78 0.59
N ASP A 71 -11.65 -37.62 1.87
CA ASP A 71 -12.24 -38.38 2.98
C ASP A 71 -12.24 -37.56 4.27
N THR A 72 -12.54 -38.18 5.41
CA THR A 72 -12.59 -37.53 6.73
C THR A 72 -11.24 -37.00 7.23
N LEU A 73 -10.14 -37.33 6.58
CA LEU A 73 -8.76 -37.03 6.97
C LEU A 73 -8.02 -36.17 5.94
N ARG A 74 -8.49 -36.16 4.69
CA ARG A 74 -7.80 -35.50 3.58
C ARG A 74 -8.69 -34.42 2.94
N LEU A 75 -8.16 -33.23 2.84
CA LEU A 75 -8.80 -32.07 2.23
C LEU A 75 -7.90 -31.51 1.13
N LEU A 76 -8.47 -31.26 -0.04
CA LEU A 76 -7.86 -30.52 -1.12
C LEU A 76 -8.61 -29.19 -1.26
N THR A 77 -7.89 -28.08 -1.29
CA THR A 77 -8.48 -26.75 -1.57
C THR A 77 -7.76 -26.11 -2.73
N VAL A 78 -8.55 -25.47 -3.58
CA VAL A 78 -8.06 -24.69 -4.73
C VAL A 78 -8.73 -23.34 -4.68
N ALA A 79 -7.96 -22.29 -4.85
CA ALA A 79 -8.52 -20.95 -5.02
C ALA A 79 -7.83 -20.25 -6.19
N PHE A 80 -8.61 -19.47 -6.92
CA PHE A 80 -8.15 -18.59 -7.97
C PHE A 80 -8.78 -17.22 -7.74
N GLY A 81 -7.96 -16.17 -7.80
CA GLY A 81 -8.42 -14.80 -7.65
C GLY A 81 -7.82 -13.90 -8.71
N MET A 82 -8.60 -12.95 -9.15
CA MET A 82 -8.18 -11.89 -10.05
C MET A 82 -8.78 -10.57 -9.59
N TYR A 83 -7.97 -9.53 -9.53
CA TYR A 83 -8.47 -8.18 -9.39
C TYR A 83 -7.56 -7.22 -10.15
N GLY A 84 -8.12 -6.14 -10.68
CA GLY A 84 -7.35 -5.19 -11.46
C GLY A 84 -8.18 -4.05 -12.01
N ASN A 85 -7.48 -3.13 -12.62
CA ASN A 85 -8.00 -1.87 -13.14
C ASN A 85 -7.48 -1.62 -14.55
N ASN A 86 -8.33 -1.03 -15.40
CA ASN A 86 -7.92 -0.36 -16.61
C ASN A 86 -8.35 1.10 -16.50
N GLY A 87 -7.41 2.01 -16.66
CA GLY A 87 -7.60 3.44 -16.50
C GLY A 87 -7.22 4.24 -17.74
N LYS A 88 -7.78 5.44 -17.80
CA LYS A 88 -7.33 6.55 -18.66
C LYS A 88 -7.28 7.77 -17.80
N ASP A 89 -6.18 8.51 -17.90
CA ASP A 89 -5.96 9.73 -17.16
C ASP A 89 -5.59 10.86 -18.12
N ASP A 90 -6.34 11.95 -18.02
CA ASP A 90 -6.09 13.19 -18.76
C ASP A 90 -5.72 14.25 -17.72
N SER A 91 -4.47 14.72 -17.75
CA SER A 91 -3.99 15.72 -16.80
C SER A 91 -3.20 16.82 -17.50
N GLY A 92 -3.19 17.97 -16.88
CA GLY A 92 -2.39 19.10 -17.36
C GLY A 92 -2.16 20.10 -16.25
N GLY A 93 -1.13 20.91 -16.41
CA GLY A 93 -0.76 21.89 -15.40
C GLY A 93 0.19 22.97 -15.90
N ASN A 94 0.33 23.99 -15.08
CA ASN A 94 1.26 25.10 -15.29
C ASN A 94 2.37 25.03 -14.24
N THR A 95 3.59 25.33 -14.66
CA THR A 95 4.74 25.49 -13.76
C THR A 95 5.40 26.83 -14.02
N ILE A 96 5.68 27.58 -12.95
CA ILE A 96 6.30 28.91 -13.00
C ILE A 96 7.44 28.95 -12.00
N LEU A 97 8.62 29.37 -12.44
CA LEU A 97 9.74 29.69 -11.56
C LEU A 97 9.93 31.19 -11.49
N HIS A 98 9.94 31.71 -10.27
CA HIS A 98 10.25 33.10 -9.94
C HIS A 98 11.63 33.19 -9.28
N GLY A 99 12.30 34.33 -9.40
CA GLY A 99 13.51 34.68 -8.67
C GLY A 99 13.23 35.03 -7.21
N ALA A 100 14.21 35.64 -6.53
CA ALA A 100 14.11 36.05 -5.13
C ALA A 100 13.01 37.09 -4.89
N ASP A 101 12.76 37.97 -5.87
CA ASP A 101 11.59 38.79 -5.91
C ASP A 101 10.50 38.07 -6.72
N PHE A 102 9.30 37.94 -6.15
CA PHE A 102 8.15 37.27 -6.77
C PHE A 102 7.74 37.88 -8.11
N GLN A 103 8.20 39.11 -8.40
CA GLN A 103 8.01 39.78 -9.66
C GLN A 103 9.05 39.42 -10.72
N ASP A 104 10.17 38.79 -10.31
CA ASP A 104 11.21 38.33 -11.20
C ASP A 104 10.85 36.95 -11.75
N PHE A 105 10.47 36.92 -13.01
CA PHE A 105 10.05 35.72 -13.73
C PHE A 105 11.24 35.07 -14.43
N ALA A 106 11.51 33.79 -14.13
CA ALA A 106 12.58 33.06 -14.80
C ALA A 106 12.05 32.25 -16.00
N TYR A 107 11.03 31.44 -15.79
CA TYR A 107 10.34 30.73 -16.86
C TYR A 107 8.95 30.25 -16.42
N ARG A 108 8.12 29.94 -17.43
CA ARG A 108 6.89 29.18 -17.26
C ARG A 108 6.66 28.23 -18.42
N TYR A 109 5.96 27.15 -18.15
CA TYR A 109 5.48 26.23 -19.17
C TYR A 109 4.20 25.55 -18.72
N ARG A 110 3.45 25.03 -19.70
CA ARG A 110 2.30 24.18 -19.49
C ARG A 110 2.61 22.76 -19.92
N THR A 111 2.06 21.77 -19.20
CA THR A 111 2.08 20.35 -19.60
C THR A 111 0.70 19.87 -19.93
N ASP A 112 0.60 18.97 -20.91
CA ASP A 112 -0.60 18.21 -21.23
C ASP A 112 -0.22 16.73 -21.33
N ASN A 113 -0.94 15.90 -20.56
CA ASN A 113 -0.62 14.50 -20.38
C ASN A 113 -1.83 13.62 -20.68
N HIS A 114 -1.64 12.61 -21.50
CA HIS A 114 -2.64 11.59 -21.82
C HIS A 114 -2.09 10.22 -21.47
N GLY A 115 -2.68 9.57 -20.48
CA GLY A 115 -2.23 8.27 -19.98
C GLY A 115 -3.28 7.18 -20.15
N LYS A 116 -2.79 5.95 -20.37
CA LYS A 116 -3.57 4.73 -20.22
C LYS A 116 -2.77 3.78 -19.34
N ASP A 117 -3.42 3.22 -18.35
CA ASP A 117 -2.83 2.25 -17.45
C ASP A 117 -3.70 1.01 -17.33
N SER A 118 -3.06 -0.12 -17.14
CA SER A 118 -3.74 -1.32 -16.68
C SER A 118 -2.85 -2.06 -15.68
N TRP A 119 -3.46 -2.56 -14.62
CA TRP A 119 -2.79 -3.44 -13.70
C TRP A 119 -3.74 -4.53 -13.22
N TYR A 120 -3.21 -5.74 -13.07
CA TYR A 120 -3.94 -6.88 -12.57
C TYR A 120 -3.12 -7.62 -11.52
N SER A 121 -3.79 -8.21 -10.55
CA SER A 121 -3.21 -9.22 -9.67
C SER A 121 -3.99 -10.51 -9.87
N ILE A 122 -3.29 -11.51 -10.34
CA ILE A 122 -3.82 -12.85 -10.63
C ILE A 122 -3.16 -13.79 -9.64
N ASN A 123 -3.94 -14.44 -8.80
CA ASN A 123 -3.42 -15.35 -7.80
C ASN A 123 -4.11 -16.71 -7.85
N GLY A 124 -3.34 -17.75 -7.57
CA GLY A 124 -3.82 -19.11 -7.46
C GLY A 124 -3.18 -19.80 -6.27
N ASN A 125 -3.90 -20.65 -5.58
CA ASN A 125 -3.32 -21.53 -4.58
C ASN A 125 -3.97 -22.92 -4.60
N ILE A 126 -3.16 -23.91 -4.29
CA ILE A 126 -3.57 -25.29 -4.10
C ILE A 126 -3.00 -25.75 -2.76
N ASP A 127 -3.86 -26.24 -1.88
CA ASP A 127 -3.44 -26.77 -0.60
C ASP A 127 -3.96 -28.21 -0.46
N TYR A 128 -3.08 -29.12 -0.06
CA TYR A 128 -3.42 -30.46 0.34
C TYR A 128 -3.13 -30.65 1.82
N GLN A 129 -4.15 -30.96 2.60
CA GLN A 129 -4.03 -31.21 4.03
C GLN A 129 -4.39 -32.66 4.34
N ARG A 130 -3.57 -33.27 5.18
CA ARG A 130 -3.81 -34.62 5.74
C ARG A 130 -3.71 -34.58 7.25
N THR A 131 -4.77 -35.02 7.92
CA THR A 131 -4.82 -35.22 9.38
C THR A 131 -4.61 -36.66 9.77
N SER A 132 -4.14 -36.91 10.98
CA SER A 132 -3.93 -38.27 11.49
C SER A 132 -5.22 -38.93 12.00
N ARG A 133 -5.39 -40.23 11.78
CA ARG A 133 -6.52 -41.01 12.34
C ARG A 133 -6.51 -41.04 13.88
N LYS A 134 -5.31 -41.12 14.49
CA LYS A 134 -5.17 -41.21 15.95
C LYS A 134 -5.38 -39.86 16.65
N ASN A 135 -5.03 -38.77 16.02
CA ASN A 135 -5.17 -37.44 16.56
C ASN A 135 -5.39 -36.42 15.43
N LYS A 136 -6.57 -35.84 15.34
CA LYS A 136 -6.94 -34.90 14.28
C LYS A 136 -6.18 -33.55 14.34
N GLU A 137 -5.57 -33.24 15.48
CA GLU A 137 -4.72 -32.03 15.60
C GLU A 137 -3.32 -32.25 14.98
N ARG A 138 -2.92 -33.54 14.78
CA ARG A 138 -1.70 -33.87 14.03
C ARG A 138 -1.99 -33.79 12.55
N MET A 139 -1.32 -32.85 11.86
CA MET A 139 -1.57 -32.61 10.45
C MET A 139 -0.31 -32.24 9.70
N ILE A 140 -0.32 -32.54 8.41
CA ILE A 140 0.63 -32.03 7.43
C ILE A 140 -0.13 -31.32 6.32
N THR A 141 0.37 -30.15 5.91
CA THR A 141 -0.19 -29.36 4.82
C THR A 141 0.89 -29.05 3.79
N PHE A 142 0.61 -29.34 2.54
CA PHE A 142 1.41 -28.91 1.38
C PHE A 142 0.66 -27.80 0.68
N SER A 143 1.34 -26.68 0.45
CA SER A 143 0.75 -25.48 -0.16
C SER A 143 1.62 -25.05 -1.33
N TYR A 144 0.98 -24.79 -2.46
CA TYR A 144 1.56 -24.06 -3.58
C TYR A 144 0.74 -22.82 -3.85
N LYS A 145 1.41 -21.69 -3.99
CA LYS A 145 0.77 -20.41 -4.34
C LYS A 145 1.53 -19.76 -5.48
N ILE A 146 0.79 -19.22 -6.44
CA ILE A 146 1.30 -18.35 -7.50
C ILE A 146 0.58 -17.01 -7.44
N ASN A 147 1.33 -15.93 -7.66
CA ASN A 147 0.79 -14.58 -7.83
C ASN A 147 1.52 -13.92 -8.98
N SER A 148 0.77 -13.29 -9.90
CA SER A 148 1.32 -12.52 -11.02
C SER A 148 0.64 -11.15 -11.03
N GLN A 149 1.44 -10.09 -11.20
CA GLN A 149 0.98 -8.70 -11.18
C GLN A 149 1.46 -7.97 -12.43
N PRO A 150 0.88 -8.29 -13.62
CA PRO A 150 1.18 -7.55 -14.83
C PRO A 150 0.61 -6.14 -14.76
N GLN A 151 1.40 -5.18 -15.20
CA GLN A 151 1.03 -3.77 -15.32
C GLN A 151 1.53 -3.22 -16.65
N THR A 152 0.72 -2.39 -17.30
CA THR A 152 1.10 -1.60 -18.49
C THR A 152 0.78 -0.14 -18.25
N SER A 153 1.64 0.73 -18.77
CA SER A 153 1.47 2.19 -18.73
C SER A 153 1.86 2.75 -20.09
N ASP A 154 1.02 3.58 -20.65
CA ASP A 154 1.21 4.27 -21.93
C ASP A 154 0.92 5.74 -21.67
N LEU A 155 1.95 6.61 -21.71
CA LEU A 155 1.87 8.02 -21.31
C LEU A 155 2.47 8.91 -22.41
N TYR A 156 1.70 9.86 -22.88
CA TYR A 156 2.15 10.98 -23.71
C TYR A 156 2.23 12.24 -22.87
N ASN A 157 3.35 12.93 -22.92
CA ASN A 157 3.58 14.21 -22.28
C ASN A 157 3.96 15.25 -23.33
N THR A 158 3.30 16.40 -23.29
CA THR A 158 3.54 17.51 -24.21
C THR A 158 3.80 18.79 -23.41
N TYR A 159 4.87 19.50 -23.75
CA TYR A 159 5.20 20.81 -23.20
C TYR A 159 4.70 21.92 -24.14
N LEU A 160 3.94 22.85 -23.59
CA LEU A 160 3.26 23.91 -24.30
C LEU A 160 3.52 25.26 -23.64
N ASP A 161 3.30 26.35 -24.36
CA ASP A 161 3.30 27.72 -23.84
C ASP A 161 4.56 28.04 -23.00
N ILE A 162 5.74 27.68 -23.57
CA ILE A 162 7.01 27.87 -22.89
C ILE A 162 7.45 29.32 -23.07
N GLU A 163 7.56 30.03 -21.95
CA GLU A 163 8.07 31.41 -21.89
C GLU A 163 9.23 31.46 -20.88
N PHE A 164 10.21 32.31 -21.12
CA PHE A 164 11.39 32.48 -20.27
C PHE A 164 11.96 33.87 -20.38
N ASP A 165 12.78 34.27 -19.42
CA ASP A 165 13.54 35.52 -19.48
C ASP A 165 14.57 35.43 -20.61
N GLU A 166 14.38 36.21 -21.67
CA GLU A 166 15.25 36.24 -22.85
C GLU A 166 16.68 36.68 -22.52
N ASN A 167 16.91 37.33 -21.39
CA ASN A 167 18.24 37.71 -20.92
C ASN A 167 18.98 36.56 -20.22
N LYS A 168 18.28 35.44 -19.91
CA LYS A 168 18.80 34.26 -19.22
C LYS A 168 18.31 32.96 -19.88
N PRO A 169 18.53 32.77 -21.20
CA PRO A 169 18.01 31.61 -21.93
C PRO A 169 18.55 30.28 -21.38
N GLU A 170 19.73 30.28 -20.78
CA GLU A 170 20.36 29.11 -20.17
C GLU A 170 19.51 28.49 -19.07
N VAL A 171 18.64 29.22 -18.39
CA VAL A 171 17.79 28.72 -17.31
C VAL A 171 16.75 27.74 -17.84
N ILE A 172 16.13 28.02 -18.99
CA ILE A 172 15.17 27.11 -19.62
C ILE A 172 15.86 25.98 -20.39
N ASP A 173 17.00 26.27 -21.00
CA ASP A 173 17.76 25.27 -21.76
C ASP A 173 18.31 24.15 -20.87
N ARG A 174 18.64 24.44 -19.62
CA ARG A 174 19.03 23.45 -18.60
C ARG A 174 17.93 22.41 -18.34
N LEU A 175 16.65 22.75 -18.48
CA LEU A 175 15.54 21.82 -18.27
C LEU A 175 15.44 20.76 -19.37
N LYS A 176 16.02 21.00 -20.55
CA LYS A 176 16.00 20.08 -21.71
C LYS A 176 14.60 19.56 -22.02
N LEU A 177 13.58 20.44 -21.96
CA LEU A 177 12.17 20.07 -22.17
C LEU A 177 11.98 19.47 -23.57
N LYS A 178 11.53 18.23 -23.63
CA LYS A 178 11.17 17.51 -24.84
C LYS A 178 9.83 16.83 -24.63
N ASN A 179 8.99 16.82 -25.64
CA ASN A 179 7.82 15.95 -25.62
C ASN A 179 8.27 14.50 -25.53
N PHE A 180 7.50 13.66 -24.86
CA PHE A 180 7.87 12.25 -24.79
C PHE A 180 6.65 11.34 -24.77
N HIS A 181 6.86 10.13 -25.25
CA HIS A 181 5.98 8.99 -25.12
C HIS A 181 6.69 7.90 -24.29
N SER A 182 6.05 7.41 -23.25
CA SER A 182 6.54 6.33 -22.41
C SER A 182 5.63 5.10 -22.54
N ASP A 183 6.18 3.97 -23.01
CA ASP A 183 5.51 2.64 -23.03
C ASP A 183 6.18 1.76 -21.97
N GLY A 184 5.47 1.52 -20.88
CA GLY A 184 5.96 0.76 -19.73
C GLY A 184 5.23 -0.57 -19.55
N LYS A 185 5.99 -1.64 -19.33
CA LYS A 185 5.47 -2.98 -19.01
C LYS A 185 6.22 -3.54 -17.81
N THR A 186 5.49 -3.86 -16.76
CA THR A 186 6.07 -4.49 -15.57
C THR A 186 5.29 -5.75 -15.19
N ASN A 187 5.99 -6.71 -14.58
CA ASN A 187 5.34 -7.87 -13.99
C ASN A 187 6.12 -8.35 -12.76
N THR A 188 5.42 -8.55 -11.66
CA THR A 188 5.92 -9.29 -10.50
C THR A 188 5.25 -10.65 -10.47
N MET A 189 6.04 -11.72 -10.65
CA MET A 189 5.57 -13.10 -10.50
C MET A 189 6.21 -13.71 -9.25
N GLU A 190 5.39 -14.21 -8.34
CA GLU A 190 5.82 -14.90 -7.12
C GLU A 190 5.24 -16.31 -7.07
N GLN A 191 6.09 -17.29 -6.80
CA GLN A 191 5.72 -18.67 -6.54
C GLN A 191 6.17 -19.04 -5.15
N THR A 192 5.28 -19.65 -4.37
CA THR A 192 5.55 -20.08 -2.99
C THR A 192 5.24 -21.55 -2.84
N PHE A 193 6.21 -22.30 -2.37
CA PHE A 193 6.09 -23.69 -1.94
C PHE A 193 6.24 -23.73 -0.42
N GLN A 194 5.30 -24.36 0.28
CA GLN A 194 5.32 -24.43 1.73
C GLN A 194 4.87 -25.80 2.21
N VAL A 195 5.55 -26.31 3.22
CA VAL A 195 5.19 -27.53 3.94
C VAL A 195 5.11 -27.21 5.41
N ASP A 196 3.96 -27.50 6.03
CA ASP A 196 3.68 -27.30 7.44
C ASP A 196 3.39 -28.63 8.10
N TYR A 197 3.98 -28.89 9.25
CA TYR A 197 3.69 -30.03 10.09
C TYR A 197 3.38 -29.58 11.51
N THR A 198 2.21 -29.98 12.01
CA THR A 198 1.76 -29.73 13.37
C THR A 198 1.56 -31.05 14.09
N THR A 199 2.12 -31.19 15.27
CA THR A 199 1.95 -32.37 16.11
C THR A 199 1.76 -32.03 17.58
N PRO A 200 0.64 -32.44 18.19
CA PRO A 200 0.48 -32.37 19.64
C PRO A 200 1.34 -33.47 20.32
N ILE A 201 1.95 -33.09 21.43
CA ILE A 201 2.72 -33.96 22.32
C ILE A 201 2.03 -33.98 23.68
N GLY A 202 1.31 -35.05 23.97
CA GLY A 202 0.42 -35.11 25.13
C GLY A 202 -0.78 -34.15 24.98
N LYS A 203 -1.26 -33.59 26.11
CA LYS A 203 -2.44 -32.72 26.16
C LYS A 203 -2.11 -31.23 26.21
N LEU A 204 -0.86 -30.90 26.52
CA LEU A 204 -0.46 -29.52 26.84
C LEU A 204 0.45 -28.90 25.78
N HIS A 205 1.11 -29.73 25.00
CA HIS A 205 2.20 -29.29 24.12
C HIS A 205 1.82 -29.49 22.66
N THR A 206 2.15 -28.54 21.82
CA THR A 206 2.05 -28.67 20.36
C THR A 206 3.33 -28.13 19.74
N VAL A 207 3.92 -28.91 18.83
CA VAL A 207 5.06 -28.47 18.01
C VAL A 207 4.57 -28.23 16.60
N GLU A 208 4.96 -27.10 16.05
CA GLU A 208 4.72 -26.68 14.67
C GLU A 208 6.09 -26.50 14.00
N THR A 209 6.27 -27.05 12.82
CA THR A 209 7.49 -26.86 12.03
C THR A 209 7.15 -26.79 10.56
N GLY A 210 7.98 -26.16 9.78
CA GLY A 210 7.77 -26.05 8.35
C GLY A 210 8.96 -25.48 7.61
N ALA A 211 8.85 -25.58 6.30
CA ALA A 211 9.78 -24.99 5.36
C ALA A 211 9.01 -24.27 4.28
N LYS A 212 9.58 -23.19 3.79
CA LYS A 212 8.97 -22.35 2.77
C LYS A 212 10.04 -21.87 1.78
N TYR A 213 9.75 -22.00 0.51
CA TYR A 213 10.55 -21.45 -0.57
C TYR A 213 9.71 -20.50 -1.38
N ILE A 214 10.22 -19.29 -1.58
CA ILE A 214 9.60 -18.24 -2.40
C ILE A 214 10.57 -17.94 -3.55
N PHE A 215 10.08 -18.08 -4.75
CA PHE A 215 10.71 -17.58 -5.96
C PHE A 215 9.95 -16.37 -6.45
N ARG A 216 10.62 -15.21 -6.55
CA ARG A 216 10.03 -13.97 -7.07
C ARG A 216 10.85 -13.47 -8.25
N ARG A 217 10.16 -13.15 -9.33
CA ARG A 217 10.72 -12.50 -10.51
C ARG A 217 9.96 -11.19 -10.75
N ASN A 218 10.68 -10.09 -10.67
CA ASN A 218 10.21 -8.80 -11.13
C ASN A 218 10.88 -8.49 -12.48
N SER A 219 10.10 -8.03 -13.44
CA SER A 219 10.57 -7.56 -14.73
C SER A 219 9.96 -6.21 -15.02
N SER A 220 10.77 -5.32 -15.60
CA SER A 220 10.33 -4.01 -16.08
C SER A 220 10.95 -3.79 -17.46
N ASP A 221 10.14 -3.30 -18.38
CA ASP A 221 10.53 -2.80 -19.70
C ASP A 221 9.82 -1.45 -19.87
N ASN A 222 10.56 -0.36 -19.73
CA ASN A 222 10.08 0.99 -19.92
C ASN A 222 10.84 1.63 -21.07
N ARG A 223 10.12 1.89 -22.16
CA ARG A 223 10.66 2.48 -23.40
C ARG A 223 10.22 3.92 -23.48
N LEU A 224 11.18 4.81 -23.62
CA LEU A 224 10.93 6.23 -23.74
C LEU A 224 11.33 6.72 -25.13
N TYR A 225 10.44 7.48 -25.72
CA TYR A 225 10.62 8.08 -27.02
C TYR A 225 10.52 9.59 -26.88
N ASP A 226 11.54 10.32 -27.29
CA ASP A 226 11.57 11.78 -27.27
C ASP A 226 11.11 12.36 -28.60
N ALA A 227 10.41 13.48 -28.55
CA ALA A 227 10.13 14.29 -29.73
C ALA A 227 10.55 15.75 -29.49
N PRO A 228 11.02 16.47 -30.54
CA PRO A 228 11.22 17.90 -30.47
C PRO A 228 9.93 18.61 -30.07
N ARG A 229 10.04 19.77 -29.44
CA ARG A 229 8.89 20.61 -29.12
C ARG A 229 8.15 21.00 -30.42
N GLY A 230 6.82 20.85 -30.42
CA GLY A 230 5.98 21.13 -31.60
C GLY A 230 6.01 20.04 -32.68
N SER A 231 6.65 18.90 -32.44
CA SER A 231 6.66 17.73 -33.32
C SER A 231 6.02 16.53 -32.63
N GLU A 232 5.45 15.63 -33.43
CA GLU A 232 4.98 14.30 -33.02
C GLU A 232 5.95 13.19 -33.52
N ASP A 233 7.12 13.53 -34.01
CA ASP A 233 8.15 12.60 -34.47
C ASP A 233 8.91 11.99 -33.28
N TYR A 234 8.33 10.99 -32.66
CA TYR A 234 8.89 10.31 -31.50
C TYR A 234 10.03 9.37 -31.89
N THR A 235 11.23 9.63 -31.36
CA THR A 235 12.43 8.82 -31.57
C THR A 235 12.80 8.10 -30.28
N TYR A 236 13.07 6.79 -30.37
CA TYR A 236 13.50 5.99 -29.23
C TYR A 236 14.76 6.58 -28.57
N ASN A 237 14.72 6.70 -27.25
CA ASN A 237 15.84 7.17 -26.44
C ASN A 237 16.28 6.07 -25.47
N GLU A 238 17.39 5.41 -25.78
CA GLU A 238 17.95 4.31 -25.00
C GLU A 238 18.41 4.77 -23.62
N ASP A 239 19.03 5.94 -23.51
CA ASP A 239 19.56 6.49 -22.25
C ASP A 239 18.47 6.82 -21.22
N ARG A 240 17.24 7.10 -21.71
CA ARG A 240 16.05 7.36 -20.88
C ARG A 240 15.14 6.15 -20.75
N SER A 241 15.47 5.04 -21.40
CA SER A 241 14.75 3.78 -21.34
C SER A 241 15.39 2.86 -20.31
N SER A 242 14.63 1.89 -19.82
CA SER A 242 15.14 0.94 -18.83
C SER A 242 14.48 -0.43 -18.97
N GLU A 243 15.29 -1.47 -19.17
CA GLU A 243 14.82 -2.85 -19.06
C GLU A 243 15.66 -3.58 -18.01
N TYR A 244 15.00 -4.21 -17.03
CA TYR A 244 15.68 -5.00 -16.01
C TYR A 244 14.89 -6.22 -15.57
N ARG A 245 15.61 -7.19 -14.96
CA ARG A 245 15.07 -8.37 -14.31
C ARG A 245 15.63 -8.47 -12.90
N HIS A 246 14.77 -8.64 -11.92
CA HIS A 246 15.13 -8.85 -10.53
C HIS A 246 14.59 -10.21 -10.06
N LEU A 247 15.50 -11.11 -9.69
CA LEU A 247 15.21 -12.44 -9.18
C LEU A 247 15.45 -12.48 -7.68
N ASN A 248 14.51 -13.07 -6.93
CA ASN A 248 14.64 -13.30 -5.50
C ASN A 248 14.33 -14.76 -5.18
N HIS A 249 15.26 -15.41 -4.47
CA HIS A 249 15.08 -16.72 -3.86
C HIS A 249 15.08 -16.55 -2.35
N ILE A 250 13.97 -16.87 -1.67
CA ILE A 250 13.87 -16.79 -0.23
C ILE A 250 13.57 -18.19 0.30
N ILE A 251 14.52 -18.74 1.03
CA ILE A 251 14.42 -20.06 1.66
C ILE A 251 14.23 -19.83 3.15
N SER A 252 13.24 -20.44 3.75
CA SER A 252 12.97 -20.31 5.18
C SER A 252 12.62 -21.64 5.81
N ALA A 253 13.12 -21.84 7.04
CA ALA A 253 12.72 -22.91 7.93
C ALA A 253 12.27 -22.32 9.26
N TYR A 254 11.25 -22.88 9.87
CA TYR A 254 10.70 -22.38 11.11
C TYR A 254 10.24 -23.49 12.04
N ALA A 255 10.31 -23.18 13.33
CA ALA A 255 9.80 -24.02 14.40
C ALA A 255 9.05 -23.16 15.42
N GLY A 256 7.93 -23.66 15.89
CA GLY A 256 7.13 -23.07 16.94
C GLY A 256 6.75 -24.13 17.96
N TYR A 257 6.62 -23.71 19.20
CA TYR A 257 6.16 -24.55 20.28
C TYR A 257 5.00 -23.87 20.98
N THR A 258 3.96 -24.59 21.31
CA THR A 258 2.81 -24.08 22.06
C THR A 258 2.61 -24.91 23.32
N LEU A 259 2.69 -24.24 24.47
CA LEU A 259 2.25 -24.75 25.76
C LEU A 259 0.89 -24.19 26.09
N LYS A 260 -0.08 -25.08 26.32
CA LYS A 260 -1.42 -24.70 26.83
C LYS A 260 -1.61 -25.34 28.21
N TYR A 261 -1.57 -24.53 29.26
CA TYR A 261 -1.80 -24.99 30.63
C TYR A 261 -2.95 -24.21 31.26
N LYS A 262 -4.08 -24.87 31.47
CA LYS A 262 -5.33 -24.25 31.91
C LYS A 262 -5.69 -23.05 31.01
N ASP A 263 -5.75 -21.86 31.57
CA ASP A 263 -6.09 -20.60 30.89
C ASP A 263 -4.87 -19.91 30.28
N PHE A 264 -3.67 -20.44 30.51
CA PHE A 264 -2.43 -19.87 30.02
C PHE A 264 -1.97 -20.53 28.73
N THR A 265 -1.50 -19.72 27.78
CA THR A 265 -0.88 -20.16 26.53
C THR A 265 0.45 -19.43 26.37
N PHE A 266 1.51 -20.20 26.07
CA PHE A 266 2.84 -19.69 25.73
C PHE A 266 3.25 -20.25 24.37
N LYS A 267 3.58 -19.36 23.43
CA LYS A 267 3.95 -19.75 22.07
C LYS A 267 5.22 -18.99 21.62
N PRO A 268 6.42 -19.54 21.85
CA PRO A 268 7.65 -19.09 21.19
C PRO A 268 7.72 -19.65 19.77
N GLY A 269 8.37 -18.92 18.90
CA GLY A 269 8.65 -19.31 17.53
C GLY A 269 9.97 -18.72 17.04
N LEU A 270 10.65 -19.46 16.19
CA LEU A 270 11.89 -19.05 15.56
C LEU A 270 11.83 -19.39 14.07
N ARG A 271 12.24 -18.45 13.24
CA ARG A 271 12.32 -18.63 11.79
C ARG A 271 13.68 -18.17 11.30
N TYR A 272 14.31 -18.97 10.50
CA TYR A 272 15.51 -18.63 9.74
C TYR A 272 15.12 -18.37 8.29
N GLU A 273 15.64 -17.28 7.72
CA GLU A 273 15.45 -16.93 6.32
C GLU A 273 16.78 -16.65 5.65
N GLN A 274 17.02 -17.28 4.50
CA GLN A 274 18.09 -16.95 3.57
C GLN A 274 17.47 -16.31 2.34
N THR A 275 17.94 -15.13 1.98
CA THR A 275 17.52 -14.41 0.77
C THR A 275 18.71 -14.29 -0.16
N ILE A 276 18.52 -14.63 -1.42
CA ILE A 276 19.49 -14.47 -2.50
C ILE A 276 18.77 -13.67 -3.58
N GLN A 277 19.33 -12.53 -3.96
CA GLN A 277 18.77 -11.68 -5.01
C GLN A 277 19.80 -11.34 -6.08
N GLU A 278 19.31 -11.24 -7.30
CA GLU A 278 20.10 -10.89 -8.49
C GLU A 278 19.31 -9.88 -9.32
N VAL A 279 19.93 -8.79 -9.71
CA VAL A 279 19.38 -7.80 -10.62
C VAL A 279 20.25 -7.73 -11.87
N LYS A 280 19.60 -7.82 -13.02
CA LYS A 280 20.22 -7.68 -14.34
C LYS A 280 19.54 -6.57 -15.12
N TYR A 281 20.32 -5.59 -15.52
CA TYR A 281 19.92 -4.55 -16.47
C TYR A 281 20.21 -5.02 -17.89
N LEU A 282 19.25 -4.85 -18.78
CA LEU A 282 19.31 -5.24 -20.18
C LEU A 282 19.38 -4.03 -21.11
N VAL A 283 18.74 -2.92 -20.70
CA VAL A 283 18.71 -1.64 -21.42
C VAL A 283 18.78 -0.50 -20.40
N GLY A 284 19.43 0.59 -20.78
CA GLY A 284 19.51 1.84 -20.01
C GLY A 284 20.53 1.79 -18.87
N PRO A 285 20.62 2.89 -18.13
CA PRO A 285 21.58 3.01 -17.04
C PRO A 285 21.17 2.13 -15.85
N GLY A 286 22.14 1.45 -15.31
CA GLY A 286 22.00 0.59 -14.13
C GLY A 286 23.07 -0.48 -14.12
N GLU A 287 23.51 -0.85 -12.94
CA GLU A 287 24.52 -1.89 -12.77
C GLU A 287 23.91 -3.21 -12.34
N ASN A 288 24.43 -4.30 -12.89
CA ASN A 288 24.09 -5.63 -12.44
C ASN A 288 24.64 -5.84 -11.03
N PHE A 289 23.82 -6.31 -10.12
CA PHE A 289 24.25 -6.63 -8.78
C PHE A 289 23.59 -7.90 -8.24
N SER A 290 24.26 -8.53 -7.29
CA SER A 290 23.70 -9.62 -6.49
C SER A 290 23.98 -9.35 -5.02
N SER A 291 23.06 -9.77 -4.16
CA SER A 291 23.28 -9.73 -2.72
C SER A 291 22.60 -10.92 -2.06
N ASP A 292 23.19 -11.38 -0.96
CA ASP A 292 22.60 -12.39 -0.11
C ASP A 292 22.66 -11.96 1.35
N PHE A 293 21.66 -12.36 2.10
CA PHE A 293 21.61 -12.11 3.54
C PHE A 293 20.77 -13.17 4.24
N SER A 294 21.15 -13.42 5.48
CA SER A 294 20.47 -14.35 6.35
C SER A 294 19.94 -13.66 7.59
N ASP A 295 18.76 -14.05 8.01
CA ASP A 295 18.06 -13.43 9.13
C ASP A 295 17.44 -14.47 10.04
N LEU A 296 17.57 -14.23 11.34
CA LEU A 296 16.88 -14.98 12.38
C LEU A 296 15.72 -14.14 12.92
N VAL A 297 14.50 -14.68 12.86
CA VAL A 297 13.25 -13.96 13.14
C VAL A 297 12.55 -14.60 14.34
N PRO A 298 12.81 -14.14 15.56
CA PRO A 298 12.15 -14.63 16.77
C PRO A 298 10.76 -14.04 16.93
N SER A 299 9.89 -14.82 17.56
CA SER A 299 8.57 -14.36 18.01
C SER A 299 8.19 -15.04 19.32
N VAL A 300 7.43 -14.37 20.16
CA VAL A 300 6.87 -14.92 21.40
C VAL A 300 5.45 -14.40 21.56
N SER A 301 4.50 -15.27 21.88
CA SER A 301 3.14 -14.91 22.23
C SER A 301 2.73 -15.53 23.56
N LEU A 302 2.18 -14.73 24.43
CA LEU A 302 1.61 -15.09 25.72
C LEU A 302 0.09 -14.83 25.67
N GLY A 303 -0.70 -15.72 26.23
CA GLY A 303 -2.15 -15.56 26.32
C GLY A 303 -2.68 -16.05 27.65
N ILE A 304 -3.59 -15.29 28.24
CA ILE A 304 -4.28 -15.66 29.48
C ILE A 304 -5.78 -15.40 29.29
N LYS A 305 -6.59 -16.42 29.54
CA LYS A 305 -8.04 -16.25 29.66
C LYS A 305 -8.37 -15.77 31.06
N LEU A 306 -9.00 -14.59 31.17
CA LEU A 306 -9.40 -13.99 32.43
C LEU A 306 -10.86 -14.35 32.80
N GLY A 307 -11.39 -15.41 32.22
CA GLY A 307 -12.76 -15.88 32.36
C GLY A 307 -13.34 -16.37 31.05
N LYS A 308 -14.67 -16.46 30.97
CA LYS A 308 -15.35 -17.03 29.77
C LYS A 308 -15.28 -16.13 28.54
N THR A 309 -15.17 -14.82 28.74
CA THR A 309 -15.33 -13.82 27.65
C THR A 309 -14.15 -12.87 27.53
N GLN A 310 -13.16 -12.97 28.41
CA GLN A 310 -12.05 -12.02 28.47
C GLN A 310 -10.72 -12.71 28.23
N ASN A 311 -9.88 -12.07 27.43
CA ASN A 311 -8.53 -12.54 27.13
C ASN A 311 -7.53 -11.41 27.23
N LEU A 312 -6.38 -11.68 27.82
CA LEU A 312 -5.20 -10.84 27.81
C LEU A 312 -4.12 -11.54 26.98
N ARG A 313 -3.49 -10.83 26.04
CA ARG A 313 -2.40 -11.35 25.23
C ARG A 313 -1.26 -10.37 25.21
N GLY A 314 -0.04 -10.88 25.34
CA GLY A 314 1.19 -10.15 25.12
C GLY A 314 2.00 -10.81 24.03
N GLY A 315 2.73 -10.03 23.27
CA GLY A 315 3.52 -10.56 22.16
C GLY A 315 4.79 -9.74 21.91
N TYR A 316 5.78 -10.42 21.41
CA TYR A 316 6.95 -9.83 20.76
C TYR A 316 7.12 -10.50 19.40
N ASN A 317 7.37 -9.71 18.38
CA ASN A 317 7.77 -10.21 17.08
C ASN A 317 8.80 -9.28 16.43
N MET A 318 9.74 -9.88 15.73
CA MET A 318 10.61 -9.20 14.80
C MET A 318 10.09 -9.42 13.38
N ARG A 319 10.14 -8.40 12.55
CA ARG A 319 9.82 -8.50 11.13
C ARG A 319 10.94 -7.91 10.31
N ILE A 320 11.18 -8.53 9.17
CA ILE A 320 12.12 -8.04 8.18
C ILE A 320 11.31 -7.42 7.05
N TRP A 321 11.64 -6.18 6.70
CA TRP A 321 11.17 -5.55 5.50
C TRP A 321 12.35 -5.38 4.53
N ARG A 322 12.22 -5.98 3.36
CA ARG A 322 13.23 -5.92 2.31
C ARG A 322 12.90 -4.81 1.37
N PRO A 323 13.89 -3.98 0.96
CA PRO A 323 13.62 -2.96 -0.03
C PRO A 323 13.07 -3.61 -1.30
N GLY A 324 11.98 -3.05 -1.80
CA GLY A 324 11.40 -3.45 -3.07
C GLY A 324 12.18 -2.84 -4.23
N ILE A 325 11.87 -3.28 -5.45
CA ILE A 325 12.51 -2.75 -6.65
C ILE A 325 12.36 -1.23 -6.79
N TRP A 326 11.25 -0.65 -6.32
CA TRP A 326 11.03 0.80 -6.28
C TRP A 326 12.07 1.57 -5.47
N ASN A 327 12.56 0.94 -4.39
CA ASN A 327 13.59 1.53 -3.55
C ASN A 327 14.99 1.29 -4.11
N LEU A 328 15.19 0.16 -4.82
CA LEU A 328 16.48 -0.30 -5.29
C LEU A 328 16.80 0.16 -6.72
N ASN A 329 15.77 0.41 -7.55
CA ASN A 329 15.96 0.73 -8.97
C ASN A 329 16.72 2.05 -9.14
N PRO A 330 17.96 2.06 -9.62
CA PRO A 330 18.73 3.27 -9.86
C PRO A 330 18.28 4.06 -11.10
N TYR A 331 17.17 3.68 -11.72
CA TYR A 331 16.60 4.46 -12.82
C TYR A 331 16.39 5.91 -12.40
N PHE A 332 16.98 6.81 -13.16
CA PHE A 332 16.91 8.24 -12.94
C PHE A 332 15.63 8.77 -13.59
N ASP A 333 14.55 8.86 -12.83
CA ASP A 333 13.28 9.37 -13.31
C ASP A 333 13.31 10.91 -13.31
N ASN A 334 13.55 11.46 -14.49
CA ASN A 334 13.54 12.89 -14.79
C ASN A 334 12.41 13.28 -15.75
N GLN A 335 11.31 12.52 -15.77
CA GLN A 335 10.12 12.88 -16.58
C GLN A 335 9.63 14.29 -16.24
N ASN A 336 9.71 14.66 -14.97
CA ASN A 336 9.64 16.05 -14.55
C ASN A 336 11.03 16.52 -14.15
N PRO A 337 11.68 17.40 -14.92
CA PRO A 337 13.06 17.80 -14.63
C PRO A 337 13.23 18.55 -13.31
N MET A 338 12.15 19.10 -12.75
CA MET A 338 12.18 19.77 -11.43
C MET A 338 11.89 18.85 -10.26
N PHE A 339 11.50 17.59 -10.51
CA PHE A 339 11.19 16.58 -9.50
C PHE A 339 11.77 15.24 -9.93
N ILE A 340 12.98 14.96 -9.51
CA ILE A 340 13.75 13.80 -9.90
C ILE A 340 13.67 12.73 -8.81
N ASN A 341 13.44 11.49 -9.23
CA ASN A 341 13.41 10.36 -8.32
C ASN A 341 14.42 9.29 -8.78
N GLN A 342 15.13 8.69 -7.83
CA GLN A 342 16.04 7.59 -8.10
C GLN A 342 16.05 6.62 -6.92
N GLY A 343 16.00 5.32 -7.17
CA GLY A 343 16.20 4.31 -6.14
C GLY A 343 17.67 4.16 -5.74
N ASN A 344 17.91 3.44 -4.64
CA ASN A 344 19.27 3.19 -4.12
C ASN A 344 19.51 1.67 -4.04
N PRO A 345 20.37 1.10 -4.90
CA PRO A 345 20.66 -0.34 -4.90
C PRO A 345 21.42 -0.82 -3.65
N ASN A 346 22.01 0.09 -2.88
CA ASN A 346 22.82 -0.23 -1.70
C ASN A 346 22.00 -0.39 -0.41
N LEU A 347 20.66 -0.33 -0.50
CA LEU A 347 19.78 -0.47 0.65
C LEU A 347 19.87 -1.85 1.30
N LYS A 348 19.84 -1.86 2.63
CA LYS A 348 19.78 -3.06 3.48
C LYS A 348 18.36 -3.29 3.97
N SER A 349 18.05 -4.55 4.32
CA SER A 349 16.76 -4.87 4.94
C SER A 349 16.58 -4.19 6.29
N GLU A 350 15.37 -3.71 6.54
CA GLU A 350 14.98 -3.21 7.84
C GLU A 350 14.60 -4.34 8.80
N LYS A 351 14.91 -4.16 10.07
CA LYS A 351 14.48 -5.03 11.17
C LYS A 351 13.59 -4.24 12.12
N SER A 352 12.31 -4.56 12.09
CA SER A 352 11.33 -3.91 12.95
C SER A 352 10.98 -4.82 14.12
N HIS A 353 11.16 -4.34 15.34
CA HIS A 353 10.80 -5.00 16.58
C HIS A 353 9.47 -4.46 17.07
N SER A 354 8.58 -5.33 17.50
CA SER A 354 7.25 -4.95 17.95
C SER A 354 6.86 -5.72 19.22
N PHE A 355 6.42 -4.97 20.23
CA PHE A 355 5.82 -5.49 21.46
C PHE A 355 4.36 -5.09 21.46
N ASP A 356 3.48 -6.01 21.77
CA ASP A 356 2.06 -5.75 21.89
C ASP A 356 1.47 -6.34 23.18
N LEU A 357 0.53 -5.61 23.75
CA LEU A 357 -0.31 -6.05 24.86
C LEU A 357 -1.75 -5.77 24.49
N SER A 358 -2.59 -6.79 24.42
CA SER A 358 -3.97 -6.65 24.03
C SER A 358 -4.92 -7.28 25.05
N TYR A 359 -5.98 -6.54 25.36
CA TYR A 359 -7.10 -7.00 26.16
C TYR A 359 -8.35 -7.06 25.27
N SER A 360 -9.07 -8.18 25.31
CA SER A 360 -10.33 -8.36 24.59
C SER A 360 -11.41 -8.91 25.50
N SER A 361 -12.62 -8.37 25.36
CA SER A 361 -13.82 -8.86 26.05
C SER A 361 -14.98 -8.95 25.06
N PHE A 362 -15.60 -10.13 24.97
CA PHE A 362 -16.68 -10.42 24.05
C PHE A 362 -17.92 -10.87 24.81
N THR A 363 -18.92 -10.01 24.89
CA THR A 363 -20.21 -10.28 25.50
C THR A 363 -21.35 -10.00 24.50
N ALA A 364 -22.55 -10.39 24.83
CA ALA A 364 -23.71 -10.09 23.99
C ALA A 364 -23.98 -8.57 23.84
N LYS A 365 -23.65 -7.77 24.88
CA LYS A 365 -23.84 -6.32 24.88
C LYS A 365 -22.64 -5.55 24.41
N PHE A 366 -21.43 -5.97 24.79
CA PHE A 366 -20.19 -5.24 24.53
C PHE A 366 -19.12 -6.15 23.93
N ASN A 367 -18.50 -5.67 22.87
CA ASN A 367 -17.25 -6.24 22.37
C ASN A 367 -16.19 -5.14 22.44
N ILE A 368 -15.17 -5.38 23.24
CA ILE A 368 -14.08 -4.43 23.50
C ILE A 368 -12.78 -5.09 23.09
N ASN A 369 -11.93 -4.35 22.40
CA ASN A 369 -10.54 -4.73 22.14
C ASN A 369 -9.68 -3.48 22.37
N LEU A 370 -8.71 -3.60 23.26
CA LEU A 370 -7.70 -2.59 23.56
C LEU A 370 -6.33 -3.20 23.25
N SER A 371 -5.48 -2.51 22.53
CA SER A 371 -4.14 -2.98 22.20
C SER A 371 -3.13 -1.85 22.31
N LEU A 372 -2.20 -1.98 23.26
CA LEU A 372 -1.01 -1.14 23.36
C LEU A 372 0.10 -1.79 22.54
N ARG A 373 0.76 -1.02 21.69
CA ARG A 373 1.87 -1.47 20.87
C ARG A 373 3.04 -0.50 20.98
N HIS A 374 4.23 -1.06 21.15
CA HIS A 374 5.48 -0.34 20.98
C HIS A 374 6.29 -1.00 19.88
N SER A 375 6.73 -0.24 18.89
CA SER A 375 7.60 -0.74 17.82
C SER A 375 8.78 0.18 17.62
N PHE A 376 9.92 -0.40 17.23
CA PHE A 376 11.10 0.37 16.88
C PHE A 376 11.85 -0.27 15.70
N ASN A 377 12.50 0.59 14.95
CA ASN A 377 13.40 0.26 13.85
C ASN A 377 14.63 1.17 13.97
N ASN A 378 15.82 0.62 13.83
CA ASN A 378 17.07 1.37 13.94
C ASN A 378 17.77 1.57 12.59
N ASN A 379 17.22 1.01 11.50
CA ASN A 379 17.77 1.04 10.15
C ASN A 379 16.66 1.18 9.12
N GLY A 380 15.75 2.14 9.36
CA GLY A 380 14.61 2.40 8.49
C GLY A 380 15.03 2.95 7.15
N ILE A 381 14.38 2.49 6.10
CA ILE A 381 14.50 3.05 4.76
C ILE A 381 13.59 4.26 4.68
N GLU A 382 14.19 5.43 4.55
CA GLU A 382 13.48 6.69 4.44
C GLU A 382 13.73 7.33 3.07
N ARG A 383 12.72 8.00 2.55
CA ARG A 383 12.88 8.86 1.39
C ARG A 383 13.54 10.15 1.83
N VAL A 384 14.63 10.49 1.18
CA VAL A 384 15.38 11.72 1.41
C VAL A 384 15.28 12.59 0.18
N SER A 385 14.93 13.85 0.40
CA SER A 385 14.85 14.84 -0.67
C SER A 385 15.81 15.98 -0.37
N ARG A 386 16.49 16.44 -1.42
CA ARG A 386 17.34 17.62 -1.39
C ARG A 386 17.17 18.44 -2.65
N LEU A 387 17.36 19.73 -2.56
CA LEU A 387 17.40 20.62 -3.70
C LEU A 387 18.80 20.58 -4.31
N ILE A 388 18.89 20.59 -5.65
CA ILE A 388 20.14 20.79 -6.39
C ILE A 388 20.46 22.28 -6.37
N ASP A 389 21.54 22.66 -5.71
CA ASP A 389 21.94 24.06 -5.49
C ASP A 389 23.14 24.52 -6.36
N ALA A 390 23.86 23.57 -6.97
CA ALA A 390 24.96 23.89 -7.87
C ALA A 390 24.48 24.63 -9.14
N GLU A 391 25.16 25.73 -9.53
CA GLU A 391 24.79 26.55 -10.69
C GLU A 391 24.69 25.78 -11.99
N GLU A 392 25.64 24.86 -12.23
CA GLU A 392 25.66 23.99 -13.40
C GLU A 392 24.75 22.76 -13.27
N GLY A 393 23.97 22.66 -12.15
CA GLY A 393 23.28 21.46 -11.82
C GLY A 393 24.21 20.36 -11.29
N GLU A 394 23.73 19.14 -11.21
CA GLU A 394 24.50 17.99 -10.71
C GLU A 394 24.47 16.84 -11.71
N ASN A 395 25.63 16.27 -11.96
CA ASN A 395 25.78 15.08 -12.79
C ASN A 395 25.77 13.82 -11.94
N PHE A 396 24.98 12.84 -12.36
CA PHE A 396 24.85 11.54 -11.73
C PHE A 396 25.48 10.44 -12.62
N GLU A 397 25.70 9.28 -12.05
CA GLU A 397 26.18 8.12 -12.78
C GLU A 397 25.26 7.80 -13.99
N GLY A 398 25.86 7.25 -15.06
CA GLY A 398 25.13 6.98 -16.30
C GLY A 398 24.90 8.20 -17.20
N GLY A 399 25.57 9.33 -16.94
CA GLY A 399 25.46 10.54 -17.77
C GLY A 399 24.17 11.34 -17.54
N HIS A 400 23.46 11.06 -16.46
CA HIS A 400 22.25 11.79 -16.09
C HIS A 400 22.62 13.16 -15.49
N HIS A 401 21.73 14.13 -15.72
CA HIS A 401 21.88 15.48 -15.23
C HIS A 401 20.61 15.96 -14.52
N ALA A 402 20.76 16.51 -13.33
CA ALA A 402 19.73 17.23 -12.61
C ALA A 402 20.00 18.75 -12.71
N PRO A 403 19.06 19.53 -13.21
CA PRO A 403 19.24 20.98 -13.29
C PRO A 403 19.26 21.63 -11.90
N LYS A 404 19.83 22.80 -11.78
CA LYS A 404 19.70 23.64 -10.60
C LYS A 404 18.23 23.80 -10.22
N ASP A 405 17.93 23.87 -8.94
CA ASP A 405 16.58 23.98 -8.34
C ASP A 405 15.70 22.72 -8.49
N ALA A 406 16.18 21.65 -9.10
CA ALA A 406 15.48 20.37 -9.10
C ALA A 406 15.43 19.77 -7.70
N LEU A 407 14.28 19.24 -7.30
CA LEU A 407 14.15 18.43 -6.08
C LEU A 407 14.54 16.99 -6.39
N TYR A 408 15.73 16.59 -5.98
CA TYR A 408 16.21 15.21 -6.09
C TYR A 408 15.75 14.41 -4.87
N SER A 409 15.15 13.25 -5.11
CA SER A 409 14.68 12.34 -4.06
C SER A 409 15.21 10.94 -4.28
N THR A 410 15.73 10.33 -3.21
CA THR A 410 16.22 8.96 -3.18
C THR A 410 15.81 8.25 -1.88
N TYR A 411 16.31 7.05 -1.66
CA TYR A 411 16.10 6.27 -0.44
C TYR A 411 17.41 5.93 0.24
N ASP A 412 17.42 5.90 1.57
CA ASP A 412 18.59 5.47 2.33
C ASP A 412 18.18 4.82 3.67
N ASN A 413 19.05 3.97 4.22
CA ASN A 413 18.89 3.33 5.53
C ASN A 413 19.36 4.28 6.65
N ILE A 414 18.68 5.38 6.82
CA ILE A 414 19.05 6.45 7.77
C ILE A 414 18.06 6.61 8.92
N GLY A 415 16.92 5.95 8.83
CA GLY A 415 15.83 6.14 9.75
C GLY A 415 16.03 5.38 11.05
N LYS A 416 15.81 6.06 12.17
CA LYS A 416 15.50 5.46 13.47
C LYS A 416 14.08 5.85 13.83
N SER A 417 13.19 4.86 13.92
CA SER A 417 11.81 5.12 14.27
C SER A 417 11.43 4.43 15.58
N ARG A 418 10.66 5.11 16.40
CA ARG A 418 10.00 4.56 17.58
C ARG A 418 8.55 4.99 17.54
N GLU A 419 7.66 4.03 17.68
CA GLU A 419 6.23 4.28 17.66
C GLU A 419 5.58 3.58 18.84
N THR A 420 4.87 4.34 19.65
CA THR A 420 4.07 3.82 20.76
C THR A 420 2.63 4.21 20.53
N GLY A 421 1.73 3.23 20.47
CA GLY A 421 0.35 3.49 20.12
C GLY A 421 -0.66 2.64 20.86
N LEU A 422 -1.83 3.21 21.04
CA LEU A 422 -3.01 2.55 21.56
C LEU A 422 -4.04 2.40 20.44
N ASN A 423 -4.49 1.16 20.20
CA ASN A 423 -5.64 0.88 19.37
C ASN A 423 -6.82 0.47 20.25
N PHE A 424 -7.99 0.95 19.93
CA PHE A 424 -9.21 0.57 20.62
C PHE A 424 -10.33 0.26 19.65
N TYR A 425 -11.14 -0.71 20.01
CA TYR A 425 -12.38 -1.06 19.34
C TYR A 425 -13.44 -1.31 20.39
N LEU A 426 -14.58 -0.66 20.22
CA LEU A 426 -15.78 -0.85 21.02
C LEU A 426 -16.96 -1.09 20.09
N ASN A 427 -17.73 -2.13 20.35
CA ASN A 427 -19.04 -2.33 19.77
C ASN A 427 -20.05 -2.54 20.90
N TRP A 428 -21.05 -1.70 20.94
CA TRP A 428 -22.10 -1.72 21.95
C TRP A 428 -23.46 -1.96 21.31
N ASN A 429 -24.09 -3.06 21.65
CA ASN A 429 -25.48 -3.36 21.34
C ASN A 429 -26.35 -2.74 22.43
N ALA A 430 -26.65 -1.43 22.32
CA ALA A 430 -27.38 -0.66 23.30
C ALA A 430 -28.84 -1.19 23.46
N SER A 431 -29.40 -1.73 22.37
CA SER A 431 -30.66 -2.44 22.33
C SER A 431 -30.66 -3.47 21.19
N PRO A 432 -31.65 -4.36 21.06
CA PRO A 432 -31.81 -5.23 19.90
C PRO A 432 -31.92 -4.48 18.55
N LYS A 433 -32.24 -3.18 18.60
CA LYS A 433 -32.43 -2.31 17.44
C LYS A 433 -31.31 -1.29 17.25
N THR A 434 -30.45 -1.10 18.26
CA THR A 434 -29.43 -0.04 18.27
C THR A 434 -28.06 -0.63 18.50
N ARG A 435 -27.18 -0.41 17.54
CA ARG A 435 -25.77 -0.78 17.61
C ARG A 435 -24.91 0.47 17.44
N ILE A 436 -23.96 0.66 18.36
CA ILE A 436 -22.97 1.74 18.32
C ILE A 436 -21.60 1.10 18.26
N TYR A 437 -20.73 1.57 17.37
CA TYR A 437 -19.36 1.10 17.31
C TYR A 437 -18.40 2.26 17.10
N ILE A 438 -17.24 2.12 17.69
CA ILE A 438 -16.13 3.04 17.51
C ILE A 438 -14.83 2.26 17.49
N ASN A 439 -13.96 2.58 16.56
CA ASN A 439 -12.58 2.13 16.56
C ASN A 439 -11.65 3.33 16.35
N GLY A 440 -10.46 3.20 16.85
CA GLY A 440 -9.48 4.24 16.66
C GLY A 440 -8.10 3.80 17.12
N ARG A 441 -7.15 4.63 16.76
CA ARG A 441 -5.78 4.50 17.21
C ARG A 441 -5.19 5.88 17.47
N GLY A 442 -4.30 5.94 18.45
CA GLY A 442 -3.46 7.10 18.69
C GLY A 442 -2.02 6.61 18.83
N ASN A 443 -1.11 7.16 18.06
CA ASN A 443 0.29 6.79 18.07
C ASN A 443 1.14 8.03 18.32
N TYR A 444 2.14 7.89 19.17
CA TYR A 444 3.26 8.82 19.26
C TYR A 444 4.41 8.26 18.45
N SER A 445 4.89 9.03 17.49
CA SER A 445 6.00 8.67 16.61
C SER A 445 7.18 9.57 16.91
N ASP A 446 8.38 9.00 17.00
CA ASP A 446 9.67 9.68 17.11
C ASP A 446 10.58 9.16 15.99
N LEU A 447 10.88 10.03 15.02
CA LEU A 447 11.59 9.73 13.79
C LEU A 447 12.90 10.52 13.77
N LYS A 448 14.02 9.83 13.61
CA LYS A 448 15.37 10.42 13.63
C LYS A 448 16.20 9.92 12.47
N SER A 449 16.99 10.81 11.90
CA SER A 449 18.10 10.49 11.02
C SER A 449 19.33 11.24 11.50
N PRO A 450 20.21 10.60 12.29
CA PRO A 450 21.42 11.26 12.77
C PRO A 450 22.38 11.70 11.65
N SER A 451 22.42 10.96 10.54
CA SER A 451 23.27 11.27 9.39
C SER A 451 22.82 12.49 8.60
N GLN A 452 21.54 12.86 8.70
CA GLN A 452 20.96 14.02 8.03
C GLN A 452 20.61 15.14 9.03
N GLU A 453 20.92 14.96 10.31
CA GLU A 453 20.57 15.87 11.41
C GLU A 453 19.07 16.15 11.52
N LEU A 454 18.24 15.20 11.06
CA LEU A 454 16.78 15.33 11.04
C LEU A 454 16.15 14.65 12.24
N HIS A 455 15.20 15.34 12.86
CA HIS A 455 14.39 14.82 13.96
C HIS A 455 12.98 15.39 13.90
N ASN A 456 11.99 14.52 13.78
CA ASN A 456 10.58 14.91 13.82
C ASN A 456 9.81 13.95 14.72
N TYR A 457 8.87 14.47 15.48
CA TYR A 457 8.07 13.70 16.44
C TYR A 457 6.69 14.29 16.63
N GLY A 458 5.78 13.48 17.13
CA GLY A 458 4.46 13.95 17.50
C GLY A 458 3.40 12.85 17.51
N TRP A 459 2.18 13.29 17.78
CA TRP A 459 1.01 12.43 17.81
C TRP A 459 0.33 12.37 16.45
N ASN A 460 -0.05 11.17 16.06
CA ASN A 460 -1.06 10.97 15.03
C ASN A 460 -2.18 10.09 15.60
N ALA A 461 -3.41 10.45 15.28
CA ALA A 461 -4.58 9.73 15.74
C ALA A 461 -5.59 9.59 14.62
N SER A 462 -6.36 8.51 14.65
CA SER A 462 -7.52 8.34 13.79
C SER A 462 -8.64 7.66 14.57
N ALA A 463 -9.86 8.09 14.34
CA ALA A 463 -11.04 7.45 14.91
C ALA A 463 -12.14 7.35 13.85
N TYR A 464 -12.86 6.24 13.89
CA TYR A 464 -13.98 5.94 13.04
C TYR A 464 -15.06 5.27 13.86
N GLY A 465 -16.31 5.70 13.70
CA GLY A 465 -17.43 5.12 14.43
C GLY A 465 -18.75 5.27 13.69
N GLY A 466 -19.77 4.65 14.23
CA GLY A 466 -21.10 4.76 13.66
C GLY A 466 -22.20 4.24 14.57
N ILE A 467 -23.40 4.62 14.20
CA ILE A 467 -24.64 4.21 14.83
C ILE A 467 -25.48 3.51 13.77
N GLN A 468 -25.94 2.32 14.08
CA GLN A 468 -26.95 1.60 13.29
C GLN A 468 -28.21 1.49 14.10
N GLN A 469 -29.31 2.02 13.56
CA GLN A 469 -30.63 2.01 14.18
C GLN A 469 -31.63 1.30 13.28
N THR A 470 -32.31 0.29 13.82
CA THR A 470 -33.44 -0.32 13.13
C THR A 470 -34.71 0.45 13.48
N LEU A 471 -35.28 1.09 12.47
CA LEU A 471 -36.53 1.86 12.54
C LEU A 471 -37.75 0.96 12.29
N PRO A 472 -38.99 1.46 12.45
CA PRO A 472 -40.21 0.76 12.00
C PRO A 472 -40.09 0.31 10.53
N ALA A 473 -40.91 -0.66 10.14
CA ALA A 473 -40.90 -1.28 8.81
C ALA A 473 -39.53 -1.92 8.41
N LYS A 474 -38.69 -2.31 9.41
CA LYS A 474 -37.35 -2.93 9.20
C LYS A 474 -36.39 -2.06 8.39
N ILE A 475 -36.55 -0.75 8.39
CA ILE A 475 -35.61 0.17 7.80
C ILE A 475 -34.41 0.28 8.73
N ARG A 476 -33.19 0.07 8.20
CA ARG A 476 -31.94 0.26 8.93
C ARG A 476 -31.33 1.59 8.52
N LEU A 477 -31.21 2.48 9.49
CA LEU A 477 -30.48 3.73 9.39
C LEU A 477 -29.04 3.48 9.85
N SER A 478 -28.06 3.96 9.09
CA SER A 478 -26.64 3.90 9.43
C SER A 478 -26.03 5.29 9.32
N LEU A 479 -25.49 5.80 10.42
CA LEU A 479 -24.71 7.03 10.49
C LEU A 479 -23.27 6.62 10.78
N ASN A 480 -22.32 7.07 9.97
CA ASN A 480 -20.91 6.79 10.18
C ASN A 480 -20.10 8.06 10.03
N GLY A 481 -19.03 8.16 10.78
CA GLY A 481 -18.10 9.26 10.69
C GLY A 481 -16.76 8.92 11.29
N GLY A 482 -15.75 9.69 10.89
CA GLY A 482 -14.43 9.51 11.40
C GLY A 482 -13.45 10.50 10.79
N GLY A 483 -12.22 10.42 11.25
CA GLY A 483 -11.16 11.29 10.76
C GLY A 483 -9.81 10.88 11.30
N SER A 484 -8.80 11.58 10.81
CA SER A 484 -7.44 11.46 11.29
C SER A 484 -6.80 12.83 11.49
N THR A 485 -5.87 12.91 12.43
CA THR A 485 -4.94 14.02 12.55
C THR A 485 -3.89 13.98 11.44
N PRO A 486 -3.08 15.03 11.26
CA PRO A 486 -1.92 15.01 10.38
C PRO A 486 -0.99 13.83 10.64
N ARG A 487 -0.44 13.25 9.54
CA ARG A 487 0.58 12.21 9.62
C ARG A 487 1.96 12.85 9.54
N ILE A 488 2.85 12.43 10.44
CA ILE A 488 4.23 12.90 10.54
C ILE A 488 5.13 11.99 9.69
N SER A 489 6.07 12.57 8.96
CA SER A 489 7.20 11.94 8.28
C SER A 489 8.50 12.60 8.76
N LEU A 490 9.65 12.02 8.41
CA LEU A 490 10.94 12.56 8.85
C LEU A 490 11.14 14.04 8.46
N GLN A 491 10.80 14.41 7.24
CA GLN A 491 10.96 15.76 6.70
C GLN A 491 9.66 16.60 6.66
N GLY A 492 8.57 16.19 7.32
CA GLY A 492 7.37 17.00 7.26
C GLY A 492 6.11 16.33 7.77
N ARG A 493 4.98 16.82 7.25
CA ARG A 493 3.66 16.31 7.65
C ARG A 493 2.64 16.45 6.53
N SER A 494 1.65 15.56 6.50
CA SER A 494 0.46 15.67 5.67
C SER A 494 -0.76 16.03 6.50
N SER A 495 -1.80 16.64 5.89
CA SER A 495 -3.03 16.92 6.60
C SER A 495 -3.77 15.65 7.03
N GLY A 496 -4.55 15.77 8.08
CA GLY A 496 -5.57 14.80 8.42
C GLY A 496 -6.76 14.86 7.46
N TYR A 497 -7.71 13.98 7.67
CA TYR A 497 -8.97 13.98 6.91
C TYR A 497 -10.15 13.67 7.83
N ASN A 498 -11.33 14.08 7.40
CA ASN A 498 -12.61 13.72 7.98
C ASN A 498 -13.49 12.99 6.95
N TYR A 499 -14.41 12.17 7.44
CA TYR A 499 -15.34 11.41 6.63
C TYR A 499 -16.65 11.24 7.40
N TYR A 500 -17.76 11.35 6.70
CA TYR A 500 -19.07 11.05 7.25
C TYR A 500 -20.01 10.48 6.18
N SER A 501 -20.92 9.61 6.58
CA SER A 501 -21.90 9.01 5.68
C SER A 501 -23.23 8.72 6.38
N LEU A 502 -24.28 8.77 5.59
CA LEU A 502 -25.64 8.39 5.96
C LEU A 502 -26.10 7.29 5.01
N GLY A 503 -26.66 6.21 5.54
CA GLY A 503 -27.21 5.12 4.76
C GLY A 503 -28.58 4.69 5.27
N LEU A 504 -29.47 4.37 4.34
CA LEU A 504 -30.76 3.75 4.58
C LEU A 504 -30.83 2.43 3.81
N SER A 505 -31.13 1.35 4.50
CA SER A 505 -31.32 0.06 3.87
C SER A 505 -32.58 -0.62 4.35
N ARG A 506 -33.24 -1.36 3.45
CA ARG A 506 -34.37 -2.19 3.77
C ARG A 506 -34.34 -3.49 3.01
N SER A 507 -34.60 -4.58 3.72
CA SER A 507 -34.77 -5.90 3.12
C SER A 507 -36.23 -6.25 2.98
N PHE A 508 -36.56 -6.92 1.89
CA PHE A 508 -37.92 -7.32 1.49
C PHE A 508 -37.93 -8.82 1.21
N MET A 509 -39.11 -9.37 1.05
CA MET A 509 -39.40 -10.77 0.78
C MET A 509 -39.09 -11.69 1.97
N LYS A 510 -39.56 -12.94 1.86
CA LYS A 510 -39.21 -13.99 2.81
C LYS A 510 -37.71 -14.21 2.84
N GLU A 511 -37.14 -14.42 4.02
CA GLU A 511 -35.67 -14.60 4.22
C GLU A 511 -34.81 -13.40 3.76
N GLU A 512 -35.40 -12.19 3.68
CA GLU A 512 -34.72 -10.96 3.32
C GLU A 512 -33.95 -11.05 1.97
N ARG A 513 -34.57 -11.68 0.95
CA ARG A 513 -33.94 -11.99 -0.31
C ARG A 513 -33.62 -10.76 -1.17
N LEU A 514 -34.44 -9.72 -1.12
CA LEU A 514 -34.24 -8.47 -1.82
C LEU A 514 -33.80 -7.40 -0.83
N SER A 515 -32.67 -6.75 -1.06
CA SER A 515 -32.20 -5.63 -0.25
C SER A 515 -31.99 -4.40 -1.12
N LEU A 516 -32.54 -3.29 -0.68
CA LEU A 516 -32.34 -1.96 -1.26
C LEU A 516 -31.50 -1.14 -0.29
N ASN A 517 -30.52 -0.42 -0.81
CA ASN A 517 -29.67 0.44 -0.01
C ASN A 517 -29.43 1.76 -0.74
N VAL A 518 -29.64 2.88 -0.05
CA VAL A 518 -29.34 4.24 -0.50
C VAL A 518 -28.37 4.84 0.50
N TYR A 519 -27.32 5.47 0.01
CA TYR A 519 -26.34 6.09 0.89
C TYR A 519 -25.74 7.35 0.26
N CYS A 520 -25.28 8.23 1.14
CA CYS A 520 -24.52 9.42 0.76
C CYS A 520 -23.33 9.60 1.69
N SER A 521 -22.25 10.11 1.15
CA SER A 521 -21.02 10.39 1.88
C SER A 521 -20.57 11.82 1.60
N ASN A 522 -19.99 12.48 2.63
CA ASN A 522 -19.43 13.83 2.54
C ASN A 522 -20.35 14.81 1.81
N PHE A 523 -21.66 14.75 2.09
CA PHE A 523 -22.68 15.43 1.31
C PHE A 523 -22.67 16.96 1.46
N PHE A 524 -21.96 17.52 2.44
CA PHE A 524 -21.74 18.96 2.59
C PHE A 524 -20.54 19.45 1.77
N GLU A 525 -19.57 18.58 1.44
CA GLU A 525 -18.31 18.96 0.79
C GLU A 525 -18.12 18.26 -0.55
N LYS A 526 -18.13 19.04 -1.65
CA LYS A 526 -17.89 18.50 -3.00
C LYS A 526 -16.47 17.96 -3.16
N TYR A 527 -15.49 18.66 -2.59
CA TYR A 527 -14.07 18.30 -2.63
C TYR A 527 -13.52 18.20 -1.22
N ARG A 528 -12.58 17.31 -1.04
CA ARG A 528 -11.73 17.24 0.15
C ARG A 528 -10.38 17.82 -0.20
N THR A 529 -9.88 18.68 0.68
CA THR A 529 -8.53 19.21 0.57
C THR A 529 -7.56 18.35 1.36
N TYR A 530 -6.44 18.02 0.75
CA TYR A 530 -5.34 17.30 1.36
C TYR A 530 -4.07 18.13 1.20
N ASN A 531 -3.49 18.56 2.31
CA ASN A 531 -2.28 19.38 2.33
C ASN A 531 -1.08 18.54 2.75
N SER A 532 0.07 18.81 2.18
CA SER A 532 1.35 18.29 2.65
C SER A 532 2.38 19.40 2.77
N HIS A 533 3.29 19.21 3.71
CA HIS A 533 4.40 20.11 3.98
C HIS A 533 5.67 19.25 4.12
N THR A 534 6.71 19.63 3.40
CA THR A 534 8.02 18.99 3.44
C THR A 534 9.09 20.06 3.57
N GLU A 535 10.04 19.83 4.46
CA GLU A 535 11.13 20.74 4.75
C GLU A 535 12.47 20.00 4.65
N GLY A 536 13.42 20.58 3.94
CA GLY A 536 14.79 20.14 3.81
C GLY A 536 15.75 21.22 4.25
N ALA A 537 17.04 20.97 4.15
CA ALA A 537 18.07 21.91 4.57
C ALA A 537 18.01 23.27 3.83
N ASN A 538 17.59 23.23 2.56
CA ASN A 538 17.60 24.39 1.67
C ASN A 538 16.26 24.63 0.95
N PHE A 539 15.17 24.01 1.38
CA PHE A 539 13.85 24.23 0.79
C PHE A 539 12.70 23.98 1.76
N ILE A 540 11.57 24.64 1.47
CA ILE A 540 10.25 24.32 2.03
C ILE A 540 9.30 24.07 0.86
N SER A 541 8.59 22.94 0.87
CA SER A 541 7.58 22.61 -0.14
C SER A 541 6.22 22.39 0.53
N ARG A 542 5.20 23.05 -0.01
CA ARG A 542 3.80 22.90 0.41
C ARG A 542 2.97 22.47 -0.80
N SER A 543 2.12 21.49 -0.63
CA SER A 543 1.15 21.13 -1.66
C SER A 543 -0.25 21.00 -1.10
N SER A 544 -1.24 21.29 -1.94
CA SER A 544 -2.66 21.23 -1.64
C SER A 544 -3.39 20.52 -2.78
N GLY A 545 -3.95 19.36 -2.49
CA GLY A 545 -4.76 18.62 -3.45
C GLY A 545 -6.25 18.69 -3.11
N LYS A 546 -7.10 18.97 -4.10
CA LYS A 546 -8.57 18.97 -3.98
C LYS A 546 -9.14 17.78 -4.74
N TYR A 547 -9.65 16.79 -4.01
CA TYR A 547 -10.18 15.54 -4.55
C TYR A 547 -11.69 15.46 -4.39
N PRO A 548 -12.44 14.97 -5.40
CA PRO A 548 -13.88 14.73 -5.27
C PRO A 548 -14.18 13.86 -4.05
N SER A 549 -15.08 14.29 -3.18
CA SER A 549 -15.38 13.58 -1.94
C SER A 549 -16.85 13.29 -1.73
N ARG A 550 -17.75 14.10 -2.32
CA ARG A 550 -19.21 13.91 -2.24
C ARG A 550 -19.62 12.71 -3.09
N TYR A 551 -20.36 11.81 -2.48
CA TYR A 551 -20.81 10.61 -3.15
C TYR A 551 -22.25 10.26 -2.76
N TYR A 552 -23.08 9.91 -3.75
CA TYR A 552 -24.42 9.36 -3.56
C TYR A 552 -24.48 8.00 -4.23
N GLY A 553 -25.04 7.03 -3.56
CA GLY A 553 -25.12 5.66 -4.08
C GLY A 553 -26.46 5.01 -3.83
N PHE A 554 -26.82 4.14 -4.76
CA PHE A 554 -27.95 3.26 -4.68
C PHE A 554 -27.52 1.85 -5.04
N SER A 555 -27.97 0.85 -4.30
CA SER A 555 -27.71 -0.55 -4.64
C SER A 555 -28.93 -1.42 -4.43
N ILE A 556 -29.09 -2.38 -5.33
CA ILE A 556 -30.06 -3.47 -5.25
C ILE A 556 -29.29 -4.77 -5.15
N SER A 557 -29.62 -5.60 -4.19
CA SER A 557 -29.07 -6.93 -4.03
C SER A 557 -30.21 -7.95 -3.95
N TYR A 558 -30.12 -9.01 -4.75
CA TYR A 558 -31.09 -10.10 -4.73
C TYR A 558 -30.39 -11.44 -4.53
N ARG A 559 -30.90 -12.23 -3.56
CA ARG A 559 -30.37 -13.54 -3.21
C ARG A 559 -31.27 -14.65 -3.73
N LEU A 560 -30.73 -15.46 -4.67
CA LEU A 560 -31.36 -16.66 -5.20
C LEU A 560 -30.95 -17.86 -4.34
N GLY A 561 -31.87 -18.43 -3.59
CA GLY A 561 -31.58 -19.62 -2.77
C GLY A 561 -30.81 -19.33 -1.47
N GLU A 562 -30.61 -20.36 -0.68
CA GLU A 562 -29.83 -20.36 0.56
C GLU A 562 -29.05 -21.67 0.66
N LEU A 563 -27.71 -21.57 0.80
CA LEU A 563 -26.85 -22.72 1.03
C LEU A 563 -26.15 -22.55 2.38
N LYS A 564 -26.46 -23.48 3.32
CA LYS A 564 -25.81 -23.54 4.65
C LYS A 564 -24.49 -24.32 4.60
N ALA A 565 -23.63 -23.98 3.66
CA ALA A 565 -22.31 -24.60 3.53
C ALA A 565 -21.27 -23.50 3.27
N SER A 566 -20.01 -23.79 3.55
CA SER A 566 -18.88 -22.95 3.24
C SER A 566 -17.75 -23.77 2.64
N VAL A 567 -16.95 -23.18 1.76
CA VAL A 567 -15.70 -23.78 1.29
C VAL A 567 -14.77 -23.96 2.47
N LYS A 568 -14.29 -25.18 2.69
CA LYS A 568 -13.33 -25.47 3.76
C LYS A 568 -11.96 -24.94 3.36
N LYS A 569 -11.19 -24.49 4.35
CA LYS A 569 -9.81 -24.00 4.14
C LYS A 569 -8.83 -24.93 4.85
N ALA A 570 -7.71 -25.22 4.20
CA ALA A 570 -6.61 -25.93 4.80
C ALA A 570 -5.93 -25.04 5.86
N ALA A 571 -5.49 -25.64 6.97
CA ALA A 571 -4.75 -24.94 8.01
C ALA A 571 -3.28 -24.79 7.60
N ARG A 572 -2.72 -23.62 7.89
CA ARG A 572 -1.29 -23.30 7.72
C ARG A 572 -0.73 -22.84 9.05
N SER A 573 0.53 -23.19 9.35
CA SER A 573 1.09 -22.95 10.68
C SER A 573 1.55 -21.52 10.92
N ILE A 574 2.12 -20.81 9.93
CA ILE A 574 2.70 -19.46 10.11
C ILE A 574 2.73 -18.70 8.78
#